data_0854ad0f15a5280a8ea1e7f04841da99
#
_entry.id   0854ad0f15a5280a8ea1e7f04841da99
#
_cell.length_a   1.000
_cell.length_b   1.000
_cell.length_c   1.000
_cell.angle_alpha   90.00
_cell.angle_beta   90.00
_cell.angle_gamma   90.00
#
_symmetry.space_group_name_H-M   'P 1'
#
loop_
_entity.id
_entity.type
_entity.pdbx_description
1 polymer ?
#
loop_
_entity_poly.entity_id
_entity_poly.type
_entity_poly.pdbx_seq_one_letter_code
_entity_poly.pdbx_strand_id
1 'polypeptide(L)'
;MIFKETKLQGAFIIEPEMLIDERGAFARTFCCRDFENHGLNGNVSQCSISLNTKKNTLRGMHYQKKPYAEAKLVRCSRGFIYDVIVDLRYDSSTFKEWTSIEISAENRKMV
;
A
#
# COMPACT_ATOMS: atom_id res chain seq x y z
N MET A 1 -12.70 6.05 -1.89
CA MET A 1 -11.44 5.39 -2.31
C MET A 1 -11.78 4.20 -3.18
N ILE A 2 -11.03 3.95 -4.25
CA ILE A 2 -11.24 2.83 -5.17
C ILE A 2 -10.22 1.75 -4.83
N PHE A 3 -10.71 0.56 -4.48
CA PHE A 3 -9.90 -0.61 -4.17
C PHE A 3 -9.88 -1.54 -5.38
N LYS A 4 -8.70 -1.88 -5.87
CA LYS A 4 -8.49 -2.80 -6.99
C LYS A 4 -7.69 -4.00 -6.49
N GLU A 5 -8.26 -5.18 -6.56
CA GLU A 5 -7.54 -6.40 -6.21
C GLU A 5 -6.31 -6.60 -7.10
N THR A 6 -5.24 -7.08 -6.51
CA THR A 6 -4.10 -7.60 -7.26
C THR A 6 -4.26 -9.09 -7.49
N LYS A 7 -3.36 -9.71 -8.23
CA LYS A 7 -3.33 -11.17 -8.34
C LYS A 7 -3.01 -11.89 -7.02
N LEU A 8 -2.47 -11.17 -6.03
CA LEU A 8 -2.19 -11.71 -4.70
C LEU A 8 -3.37 -11.43 -3.79
N GLN A 9 -4.08 -12.47 -3.36
CA GLN A 9 -5.26 -12.35 -2.52
C GLN A 9 -4.99 -11.52 -1.25
N GLY A 10 -5.83 -10.52 -1.02
CA GLY A 10 -5.74 -9.62 0.13
C GLY A 10 -4.73 -8.46 -0.04
N ALA A 11 -4.08 -8.35 -1.21
CA ALA A 11 -3.29 -7.18 -1.57
C ALA A 11 -4.06 -6.32 -2.58
N PHE A 12 -4.20 -5.03 -2.28
CA PHE A 12 -4.98 -4.08 -3.08
C PHE A 12 -4.13 -2.91 -3.55
N ILE A 13 -4.40 -2.46 -4.76
CA ILE A 13 -4.04 -1.13 -5.22
C ILE A 13 -5.19 -0.20 -4.84
N ILE A 14 -4.90 0.86 -4.10
CA ILE A 14 -5.89 1.81 -3.60
C ILE A 14 -5.66 3.17 -4.27
N GLU A 15 -6.68 3.66 -4.95
CA GLU A 15 -6.64 4.97 -5.61
C GLU A 15 -7.55 5.94 -4.84
N PRO A 16 -7.03 7.08 -4.36
CA PRO A 16 -7.85 8.09 -3.71
C PRO A 16 -8.75 8.79 -4.74
N GLU A 17 -10.00 8.99 -4.39
CA GLU A 17 -10.93 9.82 -5.18
C GLU A 17 -10.69 11.28 -4.86
N MET A 18 -10.28 12.03 -5.87
CA MET A 18 -9.90 13.43 -5.75
C MET A 18 -11.12 14.34 -5.86
N LEU A 19 -11.36 15.16 -4.87
CA LEU A 19 -12.29 16.29 -4.93
C LEU A 19 -11.50 17.53 -5.33
N ILE A 20 -11.72 18.00 -6.54
CA ILE A 20 -10.95 19.09 -7.15
C ILE A 20 -11.79 20.36 -7.13
N ASP A 21 -11.20 21.47 -6.70
CA ASP A 21 -11.76 22.82 -6.79
C ASP A 21 -10.67 23.83 -7.21
N GLU A 22 -11.00 25.13 -7.23
CA GLU A 22 -10.09 26.20 -7.60
C GLU A 22 -8.84 26.33 -6.71
N ARG A 23 -8.86 25.79 -5.50
CA ARG A 23 -7.75 25.81 -4.53
C ARG A 23 -6.81 24.60 -4.70
N GLY A 24 -7.22 23.58 -5.49
CA GLY A 24 -6.48 22.34 -5.67
C GLY A 24 -7.35 21.11 -5.51
N ALA A 25 -6.90 20.14 -4.70
CA ALA A 25 -7.60 18.88 -4.55
C ALA A 25 -7.53 18.37 -3.11
N PHE A 26 -8.60 17.72 -2.68
CA PHE A 26 -8.69 16.99 -1.42
C PHE A 26 -9.03 15.54 -1.70
N ALA A 27 -8.44 14.61 -0.96
CA ALA A 27 -8.81 13.20 -1.02
C ALA A 27 -8.61 12.51 0.34
N ARG A 28 -9.46 11.53 0.60
CA ARG A 28 -9.27 10.62 1.72
C ARG A 28 -8.23 9.57 1.35
N THR A 29 -7.25 9.35 2.22
CA THR A 29 -6.19 8.37 2.01
C THR A 29 -6.28 7.17 2.96
N PHE A 30 -7.15 7.24 3.96
CA PHE A 30 -7.46 6.13 4.88
C PHE A 30 -8.86 6.30 5.46
N CYS A 31 -9.56 5.19 5.62
CA CYS A 31 -10.82 5.11 6.36
C CYS A 31 -10.98 3.68 6.87
N CYS A 32 -11.04 3.50 8.19
CA CYS A 32 -11.17 2.16 8.80
C CYS A 32 -12.35 1.38 8.22
N ARG A 33 -13.53 2.02 8.10
CA ARG A 33 -14.74 1.40 7.54
C ARG A 33 -14.57 0.93 6.10
N ASP A 34 -13.90 1.74 5.25
CA ASP A 34 -13.67 1.36 3.85
C ASP A 34 -12.71 0.17 3.76
N PHE A 35 -11.69 0.12 4.63
CA PHE A 35 -10.77 -1.01 4.73
C PHE A 35 -11.48 -2.27 5.20
N GLU A 36 -12.26 -2.19 6.27
CA GLU A 36 -13.04 -3.31 6.81
C GLU A 36 -14.03 -3.88 5.77
N ASN A 37 -14.68 -3.02 5.00
CA ASN A 37 -15.58 -3.44 3.91
C ASN A 37 -14.87 -4.25 2.81
N HIS A 38 -13.55 -4.13 2.70
CA HIS A 38 -12.72 -4.90 1.76
C HIS A 38 -11.95 -6.04 2.46
N GLY A 39 -12.34 -6.39 3.69
CA GLY A 39 -11.71 -7.46 4.46
C GLY A 39 -10.29 -7.14 4.96
N LEU A 40 -9.92 -5.86 4.96
CA LEU A 40 -8.63 -5.38 5.47
C LEU A 40 -8.75 -4.93 6.92
N ASN A 41 -7.64 -5.00 7.66
CA ASN A 41 -7.61 -4.50 9.03
C ASN A 41 -7.67 -2.96 9.05
N GLY A 42 -8.72 -2.41 9.62
CA GLY A 42 -8.92 -0.97 9.78
C GLY A 42 -8.17 -0.34 10.96
N ASN A 43 -7.52 -1.13 11.82
CA ASN A 43 -6.80 -0.62 12.98
C ASN A 43 -5.38 -0.21 12.62
N VAL A 44 -5.06 1.06 12.85
CA VAL A 44 -3.71 1.61 12.64
C VAL A 44 -2.96 1.63 13.96
N SER A 45 -1.95 0.79 14.08
CA SER A 45 -1.10 0.74 15.28
C SER A 45 0.07 1.73 15.21
N GLN A 46 0.63 1.94 14.03
CA GLN A 46 1.77 2.83 13.81
C GLN A 46 1.70 3.53 12.46
N CYS A 47 2.17 4.77 12.42
CA CYS A 47 2.44 5.50 11.18
C CYS A 47 3.90 5.93 11.16
N SER A 48 4.58 5.67 10.05
CA SER A 48 5.99 6.00 9.89
C SER A 48 6.25 6.67 8.54
N ILE A 49 7.31 7.43 8.44
CA ILE A 49 7.80 7.99 7.18
C ILE A 49 9.21 7.48 6.91
N SER A 50 9.48 7.15 5.65
CA SER A 50 10.82 6.77 5.19
C SER A 50 11.33 7.83 4.22
N LEU A 51 12.50 8.38 4.51
CA LEU A 51 13.22 9.32 3.64
C LEU A 51 14.42 8.62 3.01
N ASN A 52 14.56 8.76 1.70
CA ASN A 52 15.70 8.25 0.95
C ASN A 52 16.47 9.42 0.35
N THR A 53 17.74 9.56 0.72
CA THR A 53 18.62 10.65 0.26
C THR A 53 19.29 10.35 -1.07
N LYS A 54 19.30 9.09 -1.46
CA LYS A 54 19.93 8.64 -2.72
C LYS A 54 18.90 8.03 -3.65
N LYS A 55 18.98 8.35 -4.94
CA LYS A 55 18.20 7.67 -5.98
C LYS A 55 18.58 6.18 -6.02
N ASN A 56 17.60 5.33 -6.37
CA ASN A 56 17.76 3.87 -6.46
C ASN A 56 18.14 3.19 -5.13
N THR A 57 17.78 3.78 -4.00
CA THR A 57 17.93 3.11 -2.71
C THR A 57 17.02 1.88 -2.68
N LEU A 58 17.62 0.71 -2.48
CA LEU A 58 16.91 -0.54 -2.25
C LEU A 58 16.65 -0.71 -0.75
N ARG A 59 15.39 -1.01 -0.41
CA ARG A 59 14.96 -1.39 0.95
C ARG A 59 14.11 -2.64 0.86
N GLY A 60 14.37 -3.61 1.69
CA GLY A 60 13.59 -4.84 1.75
C GLY A 60 14.39 -6.05 1.30
N MET A 61 13.74 -7.22 1.13
CA MET A 61 12.30 -7.45 1.46
C MET A 61 12.13 -7.52 2.98
N HIS A 62 10.99 -7.01 3.49
CA HIS A 62 10.70 -7.03 4.93
C HIS A 62 9.35 -7.69 5.20
N TYR A 63 9.30 -8.55 6.21
CA TYR A 63 8.05 -9.11 6.73
C TYR A 63 8.20 -9.45 8.21
N GLN A 64 7.08 -9.58 8.90
CA GLN A 64 7.05 -10.01 10.29
C GLN A 64 6.38 -11.37 10.42
N LYS A 65 6.95 -12.23 11.27
CA LYS A 65 6.40 -13.56 11.57
C LYS A 65 5.38 -13.49 12.70
N LYS A 66 4.44 -14.45 12.75
CA LYS A 66 3.56 -14.61 13.90
C LYS A 66 4.38 -14.70 15.20
N PRO A 67 3.93 -14.12 16.33
CA PRO A 67 2.63 -13.45 16.50
C PRO A 67 2.62 -11.98 16.06
N TYR A 68 3.69 -11.42 15.51
CA TYR A 68 3.86 -10.01 15.18
C TYR A 68 3.57 -9.68 13.70
N ALA A 69 2.83 -10.57 13.01
CA ALA A 69 2.46 -10.32 11.62
C ALA A 69 1.67 -9.01 11.50
N GLU A 70 1.98 -8.23 10.48
CA GLU A 70 1.39 -6.91 10.22
C GLU A 70 0.86 -6.79 8.80
N ALA A 71 -0.17 -5.98 8.61
CA ALA A 71 -0.53 -5.42 7.32
C ALA A 71 0.11 -4.04 7.17
N LYS A 72 0.41 -3.63 5.96
CA LYS A 72 1.00 -2.32 5.65
C LYS A 72 0.16 -1.59 4.62
N LEU A 73 0.00 -0.29 4.82
CA LEU A 73 -0.47 0.64 3.80
C LEU A 73 0.73 1.50 3.38
N VAL A 74 1.18 1.32 2.15
CA VAL A 74 2.33 2.04 1.60
C VAL A 74 1.85 3.10 0.61
N ARG A 75 2.34 4.33 0.77
CA ARG A 75 2.12 5.42 -0.17
C ARG A 75 3.38 6.26 -0.35
N CYS A 76 3.52 6.91 -1.49
CA CYS A 76 4.59 7.84 -1.77
C CYS A 76 4.08 9.29 -1.66
N SER A 77 4.59 10.06 -0.71
CA SER A 77 4.20 11.45 -0.51
C SER A 77 5.08 12.44 -1.29
N ARG A 78 6.27 12.00 -1.73
CA ARG A 78 7.19 12.78 -2.55
C ARG A 78 8.05 11.86 -3.41
N GLY A 79 8.15 12.16 -4.69
CA GLY A 79 8.94 11.38 -5.63
C GLY A 79 8.24 10.11 -6.09
N PHE A 80 8.99 9.03 -6.20
CA PHE A 80 8.54 7.80 -6.84
C PHE A 80 9.19 6.59 -6.16
N ILE A 81 8.42 5.50 -6.01
CA ILE A 81 8.89 4.20 -5.56
C ILE A 81 8.35 3.09 -6.45
N TYR A 82 9.14 2.04 -6.62
CA TYR A 82 8.73 0.78 -7.21
C TYR A 82 8.58 -0.22 -6.06
N ASP A 83 7.34 -0.53 -5.70
CA ASP A 83 7.02 -1.40 -4.58
C ASP A 83 6.78 -2.82 -5.07
N VAL A 84 7.27 -3.81 -4.32
CA VAL A 84 7.16 -5.23 -4.65
C VAL A 84 6.59 -6.00 -3.46
N ILE A 85 5.53 -6.75 -3.72
CA ILE A 85 4.88 -7.64 -2.76
C ILE A 85 5.10 -9.08 -3.20
N VAL A 86 5.52 -9.93 -2.25
CA VAL A 86 5.68 -11.38 -2.45
C VAL A 86 4.74 -12.11 -1.51
N ASP A 87 3.99 -13.07 -2.01
CA ASP A 87 3.15 -13.93 -1.17
C ASP A 87 3.98 -15.04 -0.51
N LEU A 88 4.11 -14.97 0.80
CA LEU A 88 4.84 -15.96 1.60
C LEU A 88 3.92 -16.89 2.42
N ARG A 89 2.61 -16.85 2.17
CA ARG A 89 1.64 -17.72 2.86
C ARG A 89 1.65 -19.10 2.21
N TYR A 90 2.04 -20.10 2.97
CA TYR A 90 2.22 -21.49 2.46
C TYR A 90 0.92 -22.14 1.94
N ASP A 91 -0.22 -21.72 2.48
CA ASP A 91 -1.56 -22.19 2.14
C ASP A 91 -2.25 -21.36 1.04
N SER A 92 -1.57 -20.35 0.52
CA SER A 92 -2.07 -19.51 -0.57
C SER A 92 -1.87 -20.16 -1.93
N SER A 93 -2.86 -20.04 -2.82
CA SER A 93 -2.75 -20.45 -4.23
C SER A 93 -1.67 -19.67 -5.00
N THR A 94 -1.29 -18.48 -4.49
CA THR A 94 -0.25 -17.63 -5.07
C THR A 94 1.07 -17.67 -4.28
N PHE A 95 1.31 -18.73 -3.51
CA PHE A 95 2.55 -18.88 -2.74
C PHE A 95 3.80 -18.72 -3.62
N LYS A 96 4.70 -17.83 -3.21
CA LYS A 96 5.91 -17.38 -3.92
C LYS A 96 5.66 -16.57 -5.20
N GLU A 97 4.43 -16.29 -5.56
CA GLU A 97 4.17 -15.28 -6.57
C GLU A 97 4.43 -13.88 -6.02
N TRP A 98 4.69 -12.96 -6.93
CA TRP A 98 4.92 -11.57 -6.57
C TRP A 98 4.21 -10.63 -7.55
N THR A 99 3.93 -9.43 -7.09
CA THR A 99 3.42 -8.34 -7.92
C THR A 99 4.19 -7.07 -7.61
N SER A 100 4.15 -6.11 -8.52
CA SER A 100 4.79 -4.82 -8.33
C SER A 100 3.85 -3.69 -8.72
N ILE A 101 4.09 -2.54 -8.13
CA ILE A 101 3.35 -1.33 -8.41
C ILE A 101 4.27 -0.11 -8.34
N GLU A 102 4.09 0.79 -9.28
CA GLU A 102 4.68 2.11 -9.25
C GLU A 102 3.78 3.05 -8.45
N ILE A 103 4.32 3.62 -7.38
CA ILE A 103 3.64 4.54 -6.48
C ILE A 103 4.40 5.87 -6.50
N SER A 104 3.71 6.96 -6.74
CA SER A 104 4.33 8.29 -6.78
C SER A 104 3.44 9.37 -6.15
N ALA A 105 4.04 10.51 -5.88
CA ALA A 105 3.31 11.69 -5.46
C ALA A 105 2.29 12.15 -6.52
N GLU A 106 2.56 11.92 -7.81
CA GLU A 106 1.71 12.30 -8.94
C GLU A 106 0.53 11.35 -9.10
N ASN A 107 0.78 10.01 -9.10
CA ASN A 107 -0.29 9.03 -9.29
C ASN A 107 -1.09 8.78 -8.02
N ARG A 108 -0.56 9.15 -6.84
CA ARG A 108 -1.20 9.07 -5.51
C ARG A 108 -1.69 7.68 -5.14
N LYS A 109 -1.29 6.65 -5.87
CA LYS A 109 -1.64 5.27 -5.56
C LYS A 109 -1.05 4.84 -4.21
N MET A 110 -1.70 3.87 -3.62
CA MET A 110 -1.29 3.17 -2.40
C MET A 110 -1.41 1.68 -2.61
N VAL A 111 -0.72 0.91 -1.82
CA VAL A 111 -0.82 -0.54 -1.78
C VAL A 111 -0.80 -1.06 -0.35
#